data_a587df6b41f0a722ccbc7abae65af7aa
#
_entry.id   a587df6b41f0a722ccbc7abae65af7aa
#
_cell.length_a   1.000
_cell.length_b   1.000
_cell.length_c   1.000
_cell.angle_alpha   90.00
_cell.angle_beta   90.00
_cell.angle_gamma   90.00
#
_symmetry.space_group_name_H-M   'P 1'
#
loop_
_entity.id
_entity.type
_entity.pdbx_description
1 polymer ?
#
loop_
_entity_poly.entity_id
_entity_poly.type
_entity_poly.pdbx_seq_one_letter_code
_entity_poly.pdbx_strand_id
1 'polypeptide(L)'
;MEDFIFIKGTLSDGFKLEYEVSLFNLNEHRLLQSNGEWISYHIIKEKKKVALAGIHFHLSNGIASSPYRSPFGSIDASPDLEPSALFRFLQFIESDLLKSGVKSIIIKNPPTLFSPELQTLLQVFLSNLNYQIITAEPGAIFIVDKSGEDLSANWEKRKIKQAHDIDLELRHEEMNKLKAVYDFIHNCRFQKGYPSSITFDDLQRTVSAFPGRFLLSGVYQQGAMVAASICVRCNQQVLYHFYSDHNTS
;
A
#
# COMPACT_ATOMS: atom_id res chain seq x y z
N MET A 1 -24.17 21.33 -12.33
CA MET A 1 -23.04 20.42 -12.56
C MET A 1 -21.84 20.98 -11.80
N GLU A 2 -21.30 20.25 -10.86
CA GLU A 2 -20.04 20.67 -10.24
C GLU A 2 -18.90 20.60 -11.27
N ASP A 3 -18.13 21.69 -11.38
CA ASP A 3 -17.05 21.80 -12.35
C ASP A 3 -15.82 21.05 -11.84
N PHE A 4 -15.73 19.74 -12.13
CA PHE A 4 -14.51 18.96 -11.94
C PHE A 4 -13.54 19.24 -13.10
N ILE A 5 -12.29 19.51 -12.75
CA ILE A 5 -11.19 19.67 -13.71
C ILE A 5 -10.20 18.52 -13.48
N PHE A 6 -9.79 17.88 -14.57
CA PHE A 6 -8.76 16.84 -14.57
C PHE A 6 -7.44 17.48 -14.99
N ILE A 7 -6.44 17.35 -14.17
CA ILE A 7 -5.12 17.90 -14.45
C ILE A 7 -4.06 16.82 -14.48
N LYS A 8 -3.06 17.05 -15.33
CA LYS A 8 -1.81 16.29 -15.42
C LYS A 8 -0.70 17.11 -14.81
N GLY A 9 0.15 16.49 -14.01
CA GLY A 9 1.28 17.14 -13.35
C GLY A 9 1.09 17.30 -11.85
N THR A 10 2.01 18.01 -11.23
CA THR A 10 2.01 18.29 -9.79
C THR A 10 0.95 19.33 -9.45
N LEU A 11 0.25 19.14 -8.33
CA LEU A 11 -0.63 20.18 -7.81
C LEU A 11 0.20 21.42 -7.45
N SER A 12 -0.28 22.59 -7.86
CA SER A 12 0.31 23.86 -7.44
C SER A 12 0.04 24.11 -5.95
N ASP A 13 0.91 24.92 -5.35
CA ASP A 13 0.73 25.34 -3.96
C ASP A 13 -0.65 25.97 -3.72
N GLY A 14 -1.24 25.67 -2.57
CA GLY A 14 -2.54 26.19 -2.16
C GLY A 14 -3.73 25.29 -2.42
N PHE A 15 -3.57 24.15 -3.08
CA PHE A 15 -4.61 23.12 -3.11
C PHE A 15 -4.61 22.30 -1.82
N LYS A 16 -5.78 22.19 -1.18
CA LYS A 16 -6.01 21.29 -0.05
C LYS A 16 -6.46 19.93 -0.59
N LEU A 17 -5.88 18.85 -0.07
CA LEU A 17 -6.36 17.48 -0.36
C LEU A 17 -7.58 17.17 0.51
N GLU A 18 -8.68 16.75 -0.10
CA GLU A 18 -9.87 16.24 0.59
C GLU A 18 -9.87 14.71 0.70
N TYR A 19 -8.69 14.13 0.67
CA TYR A 19 -8.45 12.70 0.87
C TYR A 19 -7.12 12.48 1.60
N GLU A 20 -6.99 11.36 2.26
CA GLU A 20 -5.73 10.94 2.86
C GLU A 20 -4.87 10.25 1.80
N VAL A 21 -3.61 10.67 1.68
CA VAL A 21 -2.67 10.04 0.77
C VAL A 21 -2.08 8.79 1.43
N SER A 22 -2.24 7.65 0.76
CA SER A 22 -1.59 6.40 1.16
C SER A 22 -0.06 6.56 1.16
N LEU A 23 0.62 5.91 2.11
CA LEU A 23 2.08 5.96 2.23
C LEU A 23 2.78 5.73 0.88
N PHE A 24 2.35 4.74 0.11
CA PHE A 24 2.99 4.35 -1.14
C PHE A 24 2.76 5.35 -2.29
N ASN A 25 1.79 6.26 -2.14
CA ASN A 25 1.51 7.35 -3.07
C ASN A 25 2.15 8.69 -2.67
N LEU A 26 2.73 8.79 -1.46
CA LEU A 26 3.47 9.98 -1.04
C LEU A 26 4.65 10.24 -1.99
N ASN A 27 4.92 11.52 -2.26
CA ASN A 27 6.01 11.92 -3.16
C ASN A 27 7.36 11.37 -2.69
N GLU A 28 7.64 11.47 -1.40
CA GLU A 28 8.87 10.98 -0.78
C GLU A 28 9.03 9.47 -0.98
N HIS A 29 7.92 8.69 -0.86
CA HIS A 29 7.97 7.25 -1.10
C HIS A 29 8.18 6.91 -2.58
N ARG A 30 7.54 7.65 -3.49
CA ARG A 30 7.74 7.46 -4.94
C ARG A 30 9.19 7.69 -5.35
N LEU A 31 9.86 8.70 -4.79
CA LEU A 31 11.28 8.97 -5.04
C LEU A 31 12.20 7.86 -4.51
N LEU A 32 11.82 7.16 -3.45
CA LEU A 32 12.54 5.96 -2.97
C LEU A 32 12.34 4.75 -3.90
N GLN A 33 11.21 4.66 -4.60
CA GLN A 33 10.98 3.57 -5.55
C GLN A 33 11.82 3.72 -6.82
N SER A 34 11.96 4.94 -7.33
CA SER A 34 12.74 5.26 -8.54
C SER A 34 12.95 6.76 -8.68
N ASN A 35 14.15 7.13 -9.16
CA ASN A 35 14.45 8.49 -9.65
C ASN A 35 14.01 8.70 -11.12
N GLY A 36 13.27 7.73 -11.70
CA GLY A 36 12.78 7.80 -13.08
C GLY A 36 11.63 8.79 -13.25
N GLU A 37 11.04 8.76 -14.43
CA GLU A 37 9.94 9.65 -14.77
C GLU A 37 8.64 9.25 -14.06
N TRP A 38 8.09 10.20 -13.31
CA TRP A 38 6.78 10.07 -12.68
C TRP A 38 5.80 11.07 -13.27
N ILE A 39 4.59 10.60 -13.55
CA ILE A 39 3.48 11.42 -13.98
C ILE A 39 2.34 11.31 -12.97
N SER A 40 1.73 12.45 -12.65
CA SER A 40 0.63 12.54 -11.69
C SER A 40 -0.62 13.05 -12.37
N TYR A 41 -1.77 12.58 -11.92
CA TYR A 41 -3.08 13.06 -12.36
C TYR A 41 -3.94 13.36 -11.14
N HIS A 42 -4.76 14.41 -11.23
CA HIS A 42 -5.62 14.83 -10.13
C HIS A 42 -6.99 15.27 -10.62
N ILE A 43 -8.01 15.05 -9.77
CA ILE A 43 -9.32 15.69 -9.89
C ILE A 43 -9.34 16.89 -8.96
N ILE A 44 -9.63 18.06 -9.46
CA ILE A 44 -9.69 19.28 -8.65
C ILE A 44 -11.03 20.02 -8.81
N LYS A 45 -11.38 20.79 -7.79
CA LYS A 45 -12.36 21.89 -7.84
C LYS A 45 -11.60 23.20 -7.71
N GLU A 46 -11.31 23.84 -8.85
CA GLU A 46 -10.41 24.99 -8.90
C GLU A 46 -10.89 26.18 -8.07
N LYS A 47 -12.19 26.49 -8.14
CA LYS A 47 -12.78 27.59 -7.38
C LYS A 47 -12.65 27.41 -5.86
N LYS A 48 -12.69 26.17 -5.39
CA LYS A 48 -12.55 25.83 -3.96
C LYS A 48 -11.10 25.57 -3.56
N LYS A 49 -10.17 25.51 -4.51
CA LYS A 49 -8.77 25.15 -4.30
C LYS A 49 -8.62 23.80 -3.56
N VAL A 50 -9.40 22.79 -3.98
CA VAL A 50 -9.34 21.45 -3.39
C VAL A 50 -9.05 20.40 -4.45
N ALA A 51 -8.32 19.35 -4.06
CA ALA A 51 -8.11 18.14 -4.85
C ALA A 51 -8.90 16.99 -4.21
N LEU A 52 -9.65 16.28 -5.05
CA LEU A 52 -10.58 15.22 -4.64
C LEU A 52 -10.05 13.82 -4.91
N ALA A 53 -9.11 13.68 -5.83
CA ALA A 53 -8.44 12.42 -6.09
C ALA A 53 -7.06 12.65 -6.71
N GLY A 54 -6.20 11.64 -6.57
CA GLY A 54 -4.90 11.60 -7.20
C GLY A 54 -4.43 10.19 -7.49
N ILE A 55 -3.67 10.06 -8.59
CA ILE A 55 -2.95 8.84 -8.95
C ILE A 55 -1.60 9.19 -9.57
N HIS A 56 -0.63 8.31 -9.39
CA HIS A 56 0.72 8.52 -9.84
C HIS A 56 1.24 7.29 -10.60
N PHE A 57 1.87 7.52 -11.74
CA PHE A 57 2.46 6.47 -12.56
C PHE A 57 3.95 6.70 -12.73
N HIS A 58 4.72 5.64 -12.60
CA HIS A 58 6.09 5.58 -13.07
C HIS A 58 6.10 5.15 -14.53
N LEU A 59 6.83 5.89 -15.38
CA LEU A 59 6.97 5.59 -16.81
C LEU A 59 8.28 4.86 -17.07
N SER A 60 8.21 3.69 -17.67
CA SER A 60 9.39 2.93 -18.08
C SER A 60 9.06 2.02 -19.25
N ASN A 61 9.88 2.07 -20.30
CA ASN A 61 9.80 1.18 -21.48
C ASN A 61 8.39 1.11 -22.12
N GLY A 62 7.68 2.24 -22.15
CA GLY A 62 6.31 2.30 -22.68
C GLY A 62 5.24 1.71 -21.75
N ILE A 63 5.56 1.47 -20.49
CA ILE A 63 4.64 1.01 -19.46
C ILE A 63 4.44 2.11 -18.43
N ALA A 64 3.19 2.39 -18.08
CA ALA A 64 2.81 3.25 -16.97
C ALA A 64 2.37 2.37 -15.80
N SER A 65 3.08 2.42 -14.67
CA SER A 65 2.84 1.56 -13.51
C SER A 65 2.46 2.37 -12.26
N SER A 66 1.37 2.01 -11.62
CA SER A 66 0.93 2.56 -10.33
C SER A 66 0.68 1.43 -9.33
N PRO A 67 1.58 1.18 -8.38
CA PRO A 67 2.91 1.77 -8.18
C PRO A 67 3.98 1.14 -9.06
N TYR A 68 5.24 1.60 -8.92
CA TYR A 68 6.38 0.95 -9.57
C TYR A 68 6.95 -0.21 -8.72
N ARG A 69 7.44 0.10 -7.52
CA ARG A 69 8.10 -0.88 -6.61
C ARG A 69 7.51 -0.80 -5.20
N SER A 70 6.19 -0.97 -5.10
CA SER A 70 5.47 -1.01 -3.84
C SER A 70 4.40 -2.09 -3.87
N PRO A 71 3.89 -2.52 -2.71
CA PRO A 71 2.83 -3.53 -2.63
C PRO A 71 1.58 -3.14 -3.41
N PHE A 72 1.18 -1.89 -3.33
CA PHE A 72 0.03 -1.31 -4.05
C PHE A 72 0.19 0.21 -4.17
N GLY A 73 -0.58 0.81 -5.08
CA GLY A 73 -0.70 2.24 -5.31
C GLY A 73 -2.13 2.58 -5.68
N SER A 74 -2.41 2.90 -6.97
CA SER A 74 -3.74 3.24 -7.45
C SER A 74 -4.22 4.63 -7.02
N ILE A 75 -5.51 4.86 -7.02
CA ILE A 75 -6.15 6.14 -6.74
C ILE A 75 -6.39 6.29 -5.24
N ASP A 76 -5.93 7.40 -4.66
CA ASP A 76 -6.46 7.93 -3.42
C ASP A 76 -7.55 8.94 -3.77
N ALA A 77 -8.70 8.87 -3.10
CA ALA A 77 -9.85 9.73 -3.42
C ALA A 77 -10.64 10.12 -2.17
N SER A 78 -11.29 11.28 -2.26
CA SER A 78 -12.29 11.71 -1.29
C SER A 78 -13.50 10.77 -1.29
N PRO A 79 -14.06 10.43 -0.12
CA PRO A 79 -15.28 9.65 -0.05
C PRO A 79 -16.48 10.38 -0.72
N ASP A 80 -16.42 11.70 -0.83
CA ASP A 80 -17.46 12.52 -1.47
C ASP A 80 -17.29 12.68 -2.99
N LEU A 81 -16.33 11.95 -3.58
CA LEU A 81 -16.10 12.00 -5.03
C LEU A 81 -17.24 11.29 -5.77
N GLU A 82 -17.90 12.00 -6.68
CA GLU A 82 -18.94 11.43 -7.54
C GLU A 82 -18.40 10.28 -8.41
N PRO A 83 -19.07 9.11 -8.46
CA PRO A 83 -18.65 7.99 -9.30
C PRO A 83 -18.48 8.37 -10.78
N SER A 84 -19.34 9.23 -11.31
CA SER A 84 -19.27 9.71 -12.68
C SER A 84 -18.00 10.53 -12.96
N ALA A 85 -17.53 11.31 -11.99
CA ALA A 85 -16.27 12.05 -12.09
C ALA A 85 -15.06 11.12 -12.06
N LEU A 86 -15.09 10.10 -11.19
CA LEU A 86 -14.05 9.07 -11.12
C LEU A 86 -13.93 8.30 -12.44
N PHE A 87 -15.05 7.89 -13.04
CA PHE A 87 -15.04 7.19 -14.32
C PHE A 87 -14.45 8.05 -15.46
N ARG A 88 -14.89 9.31 -15.58
CA ARG A 88 -14.33 10.24 -16.57
C ARG A 88 -12.85 10.54 -16.34
N PHE A 89 -12.42 10.53 -15.09
CA PHE A 89 -11.01 10.70 -14.74
C PHE A 89 -10.15 9.53 -15.23
N LEU A 90 -10.61 8.28 -15.07
CA LEU A 90 -9.95 7.12 -15.63
C LEU A 90 -9.84 7.18 -17.14
N GLN A 91 -10.92 7.59 -17.84
CA GLN A 91 -10.90 7.80 -19.29
C GLN A 91 -9.91 8.88 -19.72
N PHE A 92 -9.83 9.97 -18.97
CA PHE A 92 -8.88 11.05 -19.22
C PHE A 92 -7.42 10.55 -19.09
N ILE A 93 -7.11 9.82 -18.02
CA ILE A 93 -5.78 9.24 -17.77
C ILE A 93 -5.39 8.31 -18.92
N GLU A 94 -6.25 7.35 -19.24
CA GLU A 94 -6.00 6.39 -20.31
C GLU A 94 -5.74 7.09 -21.64
N SER A 95 -6.60 8.02 -22.03
CA SER A 95 -6.45 8.78 -23.27
C SER A 95 -5.13 9.57 -23.32
N ASP A 96 -4.73 10.21 -22.24
CA ASP A 96 -3.49 11.00 -22.18
C ASP A 96 -2.25 10.11 -22.23
N LEU A 97 -2.23 9.01 -21.47
CA LEU A 97 -1.13 8.05 -21.47
C LEU A 97 -0.93 7.40 -22.84
N LEU A 98 -2.02 6.96 -23.49
CA LEU A 98 -1.95 6.37 -24.83
C LEU A 98 -1.44 7.38 -25.87
N LYS A 99 -1.92 8.62 -25.83
CA LYS A 99 -1.42 9.71 -26.71
C LYS A 99 0.06 10.01 -26.47
N SER A 100 0.56 9.78 -25.25
CA SER A 100 1.97 9.97 -24.90
C SER A 100 2.85 8.76 -25.31
N GLY A 101 2.30 7.76 -26.02
CA GLY A 101 3.03 6.59 -26.50
C GLY A 101 3.16 5.44 -25.49
N VAL A 102 2.44 5.50 -24.36
CA VAL A 102 2.33 4.37 -23.41
C VAL A 102 1.58 3.23 -24.11
N LYS A 103 2.13 2.02 -24.00
CA LYS A 103 1.59 0.79 -24.63
C LYS A 103 0.81 -0.07 -23.64
N SER A 104 1.11 0.08 -22.33
CA SER A 104 0.48 -0.70 -21.27
C SER A 104 0.35 0.13 -20.00
N ILE A 105 -0.81 0.04 -19.35
CA ILE A 105 -1.08 0.70 -18.07
C ILE A 105 -1.30 -0.40 -17.04
N ILE A 106 -0.52 -0.40 -15.96
CA ILE A 106 -0.61 -1.37 -14.88
C ILE A 106 -1.02 -0.62 -13.61
N ILE A 107 -2.13 -1.06 -13.00
CA ILE A 107 -2.63 -0.51 -11.74
C ILE A 107 -2.69 -1.66 -10.73
N LYS A 108 -1.93 -1.57 -9.65
CA LYS A 108 -1.99 -2.51 -8.54
C LYS A 108 -2.80 -1.89 -7.41
N ASN A 109 -4.05 -2.29 -7.33
CA ASN A 109 -4.98 -1.79 -6.32
C ASN A 109 -4.62 -2.31 -4.92
N PRO A 110 -4.87 -1.53 -3.85
CA PRO A 110 -4.82 -2.04 -2.49
C PRO A 110 -5.91 -3.09 -2.25
N PRO A 111 -5.78 -3.88 -1.16
CA PRO A 111 -6.85 -4.80 -0.76
C PRO A 111 -8.20 -4.11 -0.67
N THR A 112 -9.25 -4.75 -1.18
CA THR A 112 -10.61 -4.16 -1.29
C THR A 112 -11.11 -3.60 0.04
N LEU A 113 -10.82 -4.27 1.16
CA LEU A 113 -11.29 -3.86 2.48
C LEU A 113 -10.58 -2.63 3.06
N PHE A 114 -9.52 -2.09 2.41
CA PHE A 114 -8.90 -0.83 2.84
C PHE A 114 -9.79 0.38 2.53
N SER A 115 -10.59 0.31 1.46
CA SER A 115 -11.56 1.33 1.05
C SER A 115 -12.63 0.66 0.17
N PRO A 116 -13.60 -0.08 0.76
CA PRO A 116 -14.48 -0.98 0.03
C PRO A 116 -15.26 -0.30 -1.09
N GLU A 117 -15.83 0.88 -0.84
CA GLU A 117 -16.60 1.62 -1.83
C GLU A 117 -15.73 2.01 -3.04
N LEU A 118 -14.57 2.65 -2.80
CA LEU A 118 -13.67 3.07 -3.87
C LEU A 118 -13.14 1.88 -4.65
N GLN A 119 -12.70 0.82 -3.98
CA GLN A 119 -12.14 -0.34 -4.65
C GLN A 119 -13.17 -1.09 -5.48
N THR A 120 -14.42 -1.16 -5.03
CA THR A 120 -15.52 -1.75 -5.80
C THR A 120 -15.81 -0.92 -7.06
N LEU A 121 -15.88 0.40 -6.95
CA LEU A 121 -16.05 1.28 -8.10
C LEU A 121 -14.90 1.15 -9.09
N LEU A 122 -13.66 1.13 -8.62
CA LEU A 122 -12.48 0.97 -9.47
C LEU A 122 -12.49 -0.36 -10.24
N GLN A 123 -12.85 -1.46 -9.60
CA GLN A 123 -12.97 -2.76 -10.27
C GLN A 123 -14.00 -2.72 -11.41
N VAL A 124 -15.19 -2.15 -11.16
CA VAL A 124 -16.24 -2.01 -12.17
C VAL A 124 -15.79 -1.10 -13.31
N PHE A 125 -15.22 0.06 -13.00
CA PHE A 125 -14.83 1.05 -13.98
C PHE A 125 -13.64 0.60 -14.84
N LEU A 126 -12.63 0.00 -14.24
CA LEU A 126 -11.51 -0.57 -14.98
C LEU A 126 -11.97 -1.71 -15.90
N SER A 127 -12.89 -2.57 -15.44
CA SER A 127 -13.50 -3.59 -16.30
C SER A 127 -14.26 -2.98 -17.48
N ASN A 128 -15.04 -1.91 -17.27
CA ASN A 128 -15.75 -1.21 -18.33
C ASN A 128 -14.82 -0.50 -19.34
N LEU A 129 -13.58 -0.21 -18.93
CA LEU A 129 -12.51 0.30 -19.78
C LEU A 129 -11.62 -0.82 -20.38
N ASN A 130 -12.09 -2.06 -20.32
CA ASN A 130 -11.41 -3.25 -20.85
C ASN A 130 -10.05 -3.59 -20.18
N TYR A 131 -9.81 -3.12 -18.96
CA TYR A 131 -8.68 -3.61 -18.18
C TYR A 131 -8.90 -5.08 -17.80
N GLN A 132 -7.81 -5.85 -17.81
CA GLN A 132 -7.83 -7.25 -17.44
C GLN A 132 -7.11 -7.46 -16.11
N ILE A 133 -7.64 -8.36 -15.29
CA ILE A 133 -6.97 -8.79 -14.06
C ILE A 133 -5.84 -9.74 -14.46
N ILE A 134 -4.60 -9.29 -14.27
CA ILE A 134 -3.40 -10.11 -14.55
C ILE A 134 -2.93 -10.88 -13.32
N THR A 135 -3.27 -10.42 -12.10
CA THR A 135 -2.91 -11.08 -10.85
C THR A 135 -3.98 -10.79 -9.80
N ALA A 136 -4.38 -11.81 -9.05
CA ALA A 136 -5.22 -11.67 -7.86
C ALA A 136 -4.55 -12.41 -6.71
N GLU A 137 -4.27 -11.70 -5.63
CA GLU A 137 -3.63 -12.23 -4.43
C GLU A 137 -4.64 -12.27 -3.28
N PRO A 138 -4.96 -13.44 -2.71
CA PRO A 138 -5.79 -13.51 -1.51
C PRO A 138 -5.02 -12.95 -0.31
N GLY A 139 -5.70 -12.21 0.55
CA GLY A 139 -5.14 -11.65 1.78
C GLY A 139 -6.07 -11.90 2.97
N ALA A 140 -5.49 -11.98 4.17
CA ALA A 140 -6.24 -11.98 5.41
C ALA A 140 -6.27 -10.57 5.99
N ILE A 141 -7.40 -10.15 6.52
CA ILE A 141 -7.59 -8.85 7.18
C ILE A 141 -8.19 -9.09 8.56
N PHE A 142 -7.61 -8.42 9.54
CA PHE A 142 -8.17 -8.32 10.88
C PHE A 142 -8.82 -6.95 11.03
N ILE A 143 -10.10 -6.95 11.38
CA ILE A 143 -10.85 -5.73 11.67
C ILE A 143 -10.80 -5.55 13.19
N VAL A 144 -10.21 -4.43 13.62
CA VAL A 144 -10.18 -4.04 15.02
C VAL A 144 -11.23 -2.94 15.21
N ASP A 145 -12.14 -3.13 16.14
CA ASP A 145 -13.13 -2.12 16.45
C ASP A 145 -12.54 -0.94 17.24
N LYS A 146 -13.37 0.08 17.50
CA LYS A 146 -12.93 1.29 18.23
C LYS A 146 -12.60 1.02 19.70
N SER A 147 -13.09 -0.06 20.28
CA SER A 147 -12.78 -0.49 21.65
C SER A 147 -11.41 -1.20 21.72
N GLY A 148 -10.85 -1.57 20.58
CA GLY A 148 -9.64 -2.40 20.49
C GLY A 148 -9.92 -3.87 20.80
N GLU A 149 -11.17 -4.28 20.85
CA GLU A 149 -11.53 -5.68 21.04
C GLU A 149 -11.16 -6.49 19.81
N ASP A 150 -10.55 -7.62 20.06
CA ASP A 150 -10.19 -8.60 19.05
C ASP A 150 -11.45 -9.32 18.55
N LEU A 151 -11.82 -9.04 17.29
CA LEU A 151 -12.92 -9.71 16.60
C LEU A 151 -12.51 -11.05 15.98
N SER A 152 -11.33 -11.57 16.33
CA SER A 152 -10.83 -12.85 15.82
C SER A 152 -11.77 -14.01 16.14
N ALA A 153 -11.76 -15.00 15.25
CA ALA A 153 -12.59 -16.18 15.41
C ALA A 153 -12.14 -17.04 16.61
N ASN A 154 -13.03 -17.85 17.17
CA ASN A 154 -12.74 -18.68 18.34
C ASN A 154 -11.56 -19.66 18.14
N TRP A 155 -11.29 -20.07 16.89
CA TRP A 155 -10.15 -20.94 16.59
C TRP A 155 -8.82 -20.18 16.67
N GLU A 156 -8.79 -18.89 16.30
CA GLU A 156 -7.62 -18.02 16.43
C GLU A 156 -7.31 -17.75 17.90
N LYS A 157 -8.33 -17.45 18.71
CA LYS A 157 -8.20 -17.29 20.16
C LYS A 157 -7.64 -18.55 20.82
N ARG A 158 -8.08 -19.74 20.36
CA ARG A 158 -7.48 -21.01 20.83
C ARG A 158 -6.02 -21.14 20.44
N LYS A 159 -5.62 -20.77 19.24
CA LYS A 159 -4.22 -20.81 18.80
C LYS A 159 -3.34 -19.84 19.60
N ILE A 160 -3.84 -18.64 19.88
CA ILE A 160 -3.14 -17.68 20.75
C ILE A 160 -2.93 -18.28 22.14
N LYS A 161 -3.96 -18.89 22.71
CA LYS A 161 -3.84 -19.60 23.99
C LYS A 161 -2.79 -20.73 23.94
N GLN A 162 -2.84 -21.58 22.91
CA GLN A 162 -1.83 -22.64 22.71
C GLN A 162 -0.40 -22.07 22.58
N ALA A 163 -0.24 -20.91 21.93
CA ALA A 163 1.06 -20.25 21.82
C ALA A 163 1.60 -19.82 23.20
N HIS A 164 0.75 -19.34 24.10
CA HIS A 164 1.13 -19.05 25.47
C HIS A 164 1.51 -20.33 26.25
N ASP A 165 0.80 -21.43 26.02
CA ASP A 165 1.07 -22.71 26.72
C ASP A 165 2.44 -23.33 26.34
N ILE A 166 3.01 -22.94 25.19
CA ILE A 166 4.33 -23.42 24.72
C ILE A 166 5.44 -22.37 24.87
N ASP A 167 5.26 -21.40 25.77
CA ASP A 167 6.25 -20.37 26.12
C ASP A 167 6.72 -19.50 24.95
N LEU A 168 5.75 -19.11 24.08
CA LEU A 168 6.00 -18.10 23.05
C LEU A 168 5.77 -16.70 23.61
N GLU A 169 6.78 -15.85 23.46
CA GLU A 169 6.76 -14.45 23.88
C GLU A 169 6.73 -13.53 22.66
N LEU A 170 5.69 -12.70 22.54
CA LEU A 170 5.63 -11.62 21.55
C LEU A 170 6.32 -10.38 22.12
N ARG A 171 7.27 -9.81 21.38
CA ARG A 171 7.95 -8.55 21.69
C ARG A 171 7.76 -7.53 20.57
N HIS A 172 7.46 -6.29 20.94
CA HIS A 172 7.61 -5.16 20.05
C HIS A 172 9.08 -4.70 20.08
N GLU A 173 9.69 -4.68 18.91
CA GLU A 173 11.11 -4.38 18.78
C GLU A 173 11.34 -2.89 18.48
N GLU A 174 12.43 -2.35 19.03
CA GLU A 174 12.88 -1.01 18.70
C GLU A 174 13.48 -0.95 17.30
N MET A 175 13.47 0.24 16.67
CA MET A 175 14.00 0.43 15.29
C MET A 175 15.49 0.10 15.16
N ASN A 176 16.27 0.13 16.23
CA ASN A 176 17.68 -0.32 16.25
C ASN A 176 17.82 -1.83 15.97
N LYS A 177 16.74 -2.60 16.11
CA LYS A 177 16.66 -4.04 15.80
C LYS A 177 16.25 -4.34 14.35
N LEU A 178 15.99 -3.32 13.52
CA LEU A 178 15.54 -3.49 12.13
C LEU A 178 16.41 -4.51 11.37
N LYS A 179 17.72 -4.40 11.49
CA LYS A 179 18.65 -5.33 10.81
C LYS A 179 18.47 -6.77 11.27
N ALA A 180 18.36 -7.00 12.57
CA ALA A 180 18.19 -8.35 13.12
C ALA A 180 16.87 -8.97 12.70
N VAL A 181 15.77 -8.19 12.74
CA VAL A 181 14.45 -8.61 12.29
C VAL A 181 14.46 -8.92 10.79
N TYR A 182 15.04 -8.03 9.97
CA TYR A 182 15.17 -8.25 8.53
C TYR A 182 15.96 -9.53 8.22
N ASP A 183 17.13 -9.70 8.82
CA ASP A 183 18.00 -10.86 8.57
C ASP A 183 17.30 -12.16 8.94
N PHE A 184 16.57 -12.19 10.06
CA PHE A 184 15.77 -13.35 10.44
C PHE A 184 14.75 -13.70 9.37
N ILE A 185 13.93 -12.74 8.94
CA ILE A 185 12.89 -12.94 7.91
C ILE A 185 13.55 -13.38 6.59
N HIS A 186 14.61 -12.69 6.19
CA HIS A 186 15.34 -12.99 4.96
C HIS A 186 15.85 -14.43 4.93
N ASN A 187 16.47 -14.88 6.02
CA ASN A 187 17.01 -16.23 6.15
C ASN A 187 15.90 -17.29 6.11
N CYS A 188 14.78 -17.07 6.81
CA CYS A 188 13.63 -17.97 6.77
C CYS A 188 13.06 -18.10 5.37
N ARG A 189 12.90 -16.98 4.66
CA ARG A 189 12.42 -16.97 3.27
C ARG A 189 13.39 -17.67 2.32
N PHE A 190 14.68 -17.39 2.46
CA PHE A 190 15.72 -18.03 1.66
C PHE A 190 15.71 -19.56 1.82
N GLN A 191 15.62 -20.08 3.04
CA GLN A 191 15.50 -21.52 3.32
C GLN A 191 14.27 -22.18 2.68
N LYS A 192 13.18 -21.43 2.54
CA LYS A 192 11.93 -21.86 1.88
C LYS A 192 11.96 -21.67 0.36
N GLY A 193 13.04 -21.15 -0.22
CA GLY A 193 13.17 -20.88 -1.65
C GLY A 193 12.38 -19.64 -2.12
N TYR A 194 11.94 -18.78 -1.23
CA TYR A 194 11.24 -17.54 -1.59
C TYR A 194 12.24 -16.41 -1.85
N PRO A 195 12.12 -15.71 -3.00
CA PRO A 195 12.99 -14.58 -3.27
C PRO A 195 12.75 -13.43 -2.29
N SER A 196 13.81 -12.69 -1.97
CA SER A 196 13.67 -11.43 -1.25
C SER A 196 13.11 -10.37 -2.19
N SER A 197 12.02 -9.74 -1.80
CA SER A 197 11.37 -8.67 -2.58
C SER A 197 11.96 -7.29 -2.32
N ILE A 198 12.74 -7.13 -1.25
CA ILE A 198 13.34 -5.85 -0.84
C ILE A 198 14.75 -6.11 -0.28
N THR A 199 15.71 -5.25 -0.59
CA THR A 199 17.03 -5.26 0.03
C THR A 199 17.00 -4.60 1.40
N PHE A 200 17.97 -4.90 2.27
CA PHE A 200 18.05 -4.22 3.57
C PHE A 200 18.24 -2.71 3.41
N ASP A 201 19.07 -2.29 2.47
CA ASP A 201 19.36 -0.87 2.22
C ASP A 201 18.10 -0.11 1.75
N ASP A 202 17.28 -0.72 0.88
CA ASP A 202 16.00 -0.14 0.45
C ASP A 202 15.02 -0.02 1.61
N LEU A 203 14.93 -1.08 2.44
CA LEU A 203 14.09 -1.08 3.63
C LEU A 203 14.56 0.00 4.63
N GLN A 204 15.85 0.05 4.92
CA GLN A 204 16.43 1.02 5.86
C GLN A 204 16.19 2.46 5.40
N ARG A 205 16.38 2.75 4.11
CA ARG A 205 16.08 4.07 3.53
C ARG A 205 14.60 4.42 3.70
N THR A 206 13.72 3.46 3.43
CA THR A 206 12.26 3.68 3.57
C THR A 206 11.87 3.93 5.02
N VAL A 207 12.33 3.10 5.95
CA VAL A 207 12.06 3.27 7.38
C VAL A 207 12.57 4.62 7.90
N SER A 208 13.78 5.03 7.46
CA SER A 208 14.38 6.31 7.86
C SER A 208 13.62 7.51 7.32
N ALA A 209 13.05 7.40 6.12
CA ALA A 209 12.26 8.48 5.51
C ALA A 209 10.88 8.65 6.17
N PHE A 210 10.36 7.60 6.80
CA PHE A 210 9.02 7.59 7.40
C PHE A 210 9.04 7.17 8.87
N PRO A 211 9.66 7.98 9.77
CA PRO A 211 9.75 7.64 11.18
C PRO A 211 8.36 7.47 11.80
N GLY A 212 8.20 6.44 12.62
CA GLY A 212 6.93 6.13 13.29
C GLY A 212 5.86 5.45 12.42
N ARG A 213 6.13 5.21 11.12
CA ARG A 213 5.21 4.44 10.26
C ARG A 213 5.44 2.94 10.33
N PHE A 214 6.62 2.50 10.75
CA PHE A 214 6.97 1.08 10.80
C PHE A 214 6.91 0.53 12.23
N LEU A 215 6.45 -0.70 12.35
CA LEU A 215 6.36 -1.46 13.59
C LEU A 215 7.10 -2.78 13.39
N LEU A 216 8.01 -3.07 14.31
CA LEU A 216 8.75 -4.32 14.31
C LEU A 216 8.23 -5.21 15.43
N SER A 217 8.08 -6.50 15.14
CA SER A 217 7.72 -7.50 16.15
C SER A 217 8.52 -8.76 15.97
N GLY A 218 8.91 -9.36 17.08
CA GLY A 218 9.53 -10.67 17.14
C GLY A 218 8.74 -11.60 18.05
N VAL A 219 8.66 -12.87 17.69
CA VAL A 219 8.18 -13.93 18.59
C VAL A 219 9.38 -14.76 19.00
N TYR A 220 9.50 -15.00 20.29
CA TYR A 220 10.63 -15.71 20.91
C TYR A 220 10.17 -16.96 21.61
N GLN A 221 11.01 -17.98 21.55
CA GLN A 221 10.89 -19.20 22.34
C GLN A 221 12.24 -19.49 23.00
N GLN A 222 12.26 -19.62 24.31
CA GLN A 222 13.48 -19.83 25.09
C GLN A 222 14.61 -18.81 24.75
N GLY A 223 14.21 -17.55 24.48
CA GLY A 223 15.13 -16.46 24.13
C GLY A 223 15.59 -16.42 22.68
N ALA A 224 15.26 -17.42 21.85
CA ALA A 224 15.55 -17.43 20.42
C ALA A 224 14.36 -16.88 19.62
N MET A 225 14.63 -16.03 18.62
CA MET A 225 13.59 -15.54 17.70
C MET A 225 13.12 -16.68 16.80
N VAL A 226 11.82 -16.95 16.78
CA VAL A 226 11.19 -18.02 16.01
C VAL A 226 10.24 -17.49 14.93
N ALA A 227 9.77 -16.27 15.05
CA ALA A 227 9.03 -15.55 14.01
C ALA A 227 9.31 -14.06 14.11
N ALA A 228 9.15 -13.33 13.00
CA ALA A 228 9.31 -11.89 12.97
C ALA A 228 8.40 -11.25 11.92
N SER A 229 8.09 -9.98 12.16
CA SER A 229 7.20 -9.21 11.30
C SER A 229 7.62 -7.75 11.27
N ILE A 230 7.51 -7.15 10.08
CA ILE A 230 7.61 -5.72 9.84
C ILE A 230 6.26 -5.28 9.29
N CYS A 231 5.55 -4.45 10.04
CA CYS A 231 4.30 -3.86 9.63
C CYS A 231 4.50 -2.40 9.27
N VAL A 232 3.67 -1.87 8.37
CA VAL A 232 3.72 -0.47 7.96
C VAL A 232 2.33 0.17 8.03
N ARG A 233 2.25 1.32 8.66
CA ARG A 233 1.04 2.14 8.72
C ARG A 233 0.87 2.89 7.40
N CYS A 234 -0.02 2.38 6.54
CA CYS A 234 -0.29 2.97 5.23
C CYS A 234 -1.05 4.29 5.34
N ASN A 235 -2.00 4.37 6.26
CA ASN A 235 -2.78 5.55 6.61
C ASN A 235 -3.22 5.48 8.09
N GLN A 236 -4.12 6.35 8.53
CA GLN A 236 -4.58 6.38 9.93
C GLN A 236 -5.35 5.12 10.34
N GLN A 237 -5.97 4.41 9.40
CA GLN A 237 -6.86 3.28 9.66
C GLN A 237 -6.23 1.92 9.32
N VAL A 238 -5.15 1.91 8.52
CA VAL A 238 -4.61 0.68 7.92
C VAL A 238 -3.19 0.43 8.37
N LEU A 239 -2.99 -0.68 9.06
CA LEU A 239 -1.68 -1.30 9.31
C LEU A 239 -1.51 -2.49 8.36
N TYR A 240 -0.54 -2.40 7.47
CA TYR A 240 -0.23 -3.43 6.49
C TYR A 240 0.90 -4.32 6.97
N HIS A 241 0.68 -5.63 6.94
CA HIS A 241 1.67 -6.65 7.25
C HIS A 241 2.63 -6.79 6.07
N PHE A 242 3.71 -6.03 6.11
CA PHE A 242 4.56 -5.76 4.94
C PHE A 242 5.55 -6.89 4.64
N TYR A 243 6.26 -7.38 5.66
CA TYR A 243 7.32 -8.37 5.51
C TYR A 243 7.40 -9.24 6.75
N SER A 244 7.31 -10.54 6.60
CA SER A 244 7.31 -11.46 7.75
C SER A 244 7.71 -12.86 7.35
N ASP A 245 8.20 -13.61 8.30
CA ASP A 245 8.36 -15.06 8.20
C ASP A 245 8.60 -15.69 9.58
N HIS A 246 8.67 -17.03 9.61
CA HIS A 246 8.94 -17.85 10.78
C HIS A 246 9.85 -19.02 10.40
N ASN A 247 10.57 -19.58 11.37
CA ASN A 247 11.33 -20.80 11.17
C ASN A 247 10.38 -22.00 10.99
N THR A 248 10.87 -23.06 10.35
CA THR A 248 10.09 -24.27 10.03
C THR A 248 10.34 -25.42 11.02
N SER A 249 11.10 -25.19 12.09
CA SER A 249 11.41 -26.20 13.12
C SER A 249 10.34 -26.27 14.19
#